data_4ff6fab09c8f8ddc292c381d61ab174c
#
_entry.id   4ff6fab09c8f8ddc292c381d61ab174c
#
_cell.length_a   1.000
_cell.length_b   1.000
_cell.length_c   1.000
_cell.angle_alpha   90.00
_cell.angle_beta   90.00
_cell.angle_gamma   90.00
#
_symmetry.space_group_name_H-M   'P 1'
#
loop_
_entity.id
_entity.type
_entity.pdbx_description
1 polymer ?
#
loop_
_entity_poly.entity_id
_entity_poly.type
_entity_poly.pdbx_seq_one_letter_code
_entity_poly.pdbx_strand_id
1 'polypeptide(L)'
;MYSLAVRNRTRKFVDGYGKGIALAIKGTGLFFPAIVAMKALESGYGDSSLTKEANNFGGIKYAPNLPGVVGFVEKDTTEFVRGRKVIMKQKFSKFKDVESGIRATIQVLLLDRYKAARLNAKTPEEQIKMIVRAGYSTNTPDAYYAGLKGIVEATQDYVGFGRIS
;
A
#
# COMPACT_ATOMS: atom_id res chain seq x y z
N MET A 1 11.38 17.91 -4.74
CA MET A 1 11.48 17.67 -6.22
C MET A 1 11.74 16.18 -6.42
N TYR A 2 11.00 15.52 -7.28
CA TYR A 2 11.14 14.09 -7.59
C TYR A 2 11.63 13.90 -9.04
N SER A 3 12.21 12.72 -9.34
CA SER A 3 12.76 12.43 -10.67
C SER A 3 11.68 12.15 -11.71
N LEU A 4 12.01 12.33 -13.00
CA LEU A 4 11.13 11.98 -14.11
C LEU A 4 10.73 10.49 -14.07
N ALA A 5 11.64 9.61 -13.64
CA ALA A 5 11.36 8.19 -13.48
C ALA A 5 10.27 7.92 -12.43
N VAL A 6 10.34 8.57 -11.27
CA VAL A 6 9.30 8.49 -10.23
C VAL A 6 7.97 8.99 -10.78
N ARG A 7 7.97 10.14 -11.46
CA ARG A 7 6.76 10.71 -12.08
C ARG A 7 6.07 9.73 -13.02
N ASN A 8 6.83 9.16 -13.96
CA ASN A 8 6.28 8.27 -14.98
C ASN A 8 5.76 6.96 -14.38
N ARG A 9 6.50 6.38 -13.42
CA ARG A 9 6.05 5.16 -12.72
C ARG A 9 4.80 5.42 -11.86
N THR A 10 4.77 6.54 -11.15
CA THR A 10 3.60 6.94 -10.34
C THR A 10 2.38 7.14 -11.22
N ARG A 11 2.52 7.85 -12.34
CA ARG A 11 1.43 8.05 -13.30
C ARG A 11 0.88 6.72 -13.81
N LYS A 12 1.75 5.82 -14.29
CA LYS A 12 1.35 4.48 -14.75
C LYS A 12 0.62 3.70 -13.65
N PHE A 13 1.09 3.77 -12.42
CA PHE A 13 0.44 3.11 -11.28
C PHE A 13 -0.96 3.69 -11.00
N VAL A 14 -1.09 5.01 -10.99
CA VAL A 14 -2.38 5.69 -10.79
C VAL A 14 -3.34 5.40 -11.94
N ASP A 15 -2.88 5.40 -13.19
CA ASP A 15 -3.71 5.05 -14.35
C ASP A 15 -4.25 3.62 -14.24
N GLY A 16 -3.45 2.68 -13.73
CA GLY A 16 -3.85 1.28 -13.58
C GLY A 16 -4.71 0.98 -12.34
N TYR A 17 -4.42 1.63 -11.22
CA TYR A 17 -4.96 1.24 -9.91
C TYR A 17 -5.64 2.38 -9.13
N GLY A 18 -5.48 3.62 -9.56
CA GLY A 18 -5.95 4.80 -8.82
C GLY A 18 -7.46 4.80 -8.59
N LYS A 19 -8.25 4.40 -9.59
CA LYS A 19 -9.71 4.30 -9.45
C LYS A 19 -10.09 3.30 -8.34
N GLY A 20 -9.46 2.14 -8.32
CA GLY A 20 -9.72 1.12 -7.30
C GLY A 20 -9.34 1.61 -5.89
N ILE A 21 -8.20 2.31 -5.77
CA ILE A 21 -7.76 2.92 -4.52
C ILE A 21 -8.76 4.00 -4.06
N ALA A 22 -9.14 4.92 -4.95
CA ALA A 22 -10.08 6.00 -4.64
C ALA A 22 -11.44 5.46 -4.13
N LEU A 23 -11.96 4.42 -4.79
CA LEU A 23 -13.19 3.77 -4.36
C LEU A 23 -13.05 3.08 -3.00
N ALA A 24 -11.91 2.40 -2.76
CA ALA A 24 -11.67 1.66 -1.52
C ALA A 24 -11.50 2.59 -0.30
N ILE A 25 -10.96 3.79 -0.49
CA ILE A 25 -10.73 4.75 0.60
C ILE A 25 -11.87 5.74 0.81
N LYS A 26 -12.88 5.74 -0.04
CA LYS A 26 -14.01 6.68 0.05
C LYS A 26 -14.67 6.63 1.44
N GLY A 27 -14.77 7.78 2.10
CA GLY A 27 -15.37 7.90 3.42
C GLY A 27 -14.53 7.37 4.60
N THR A 28 -13.29 6.94 4.37
CA THR A 28 -12.43 6.36 5.42
C THR A 28 -11.56 7.39 6.16
N GLY A 29 -11.40 8.59 5.62
CA GLY A 29 -10.44 9.58 6.10
C GLY A 29 -9.00 9.36 5.62
N LEU A 30 -8.77 8.37 4.75
CA LEU A 30 -7.46 8.13 4.16
C LEU A 30 -7.22 9.08 2.98
N PHE A 31 -6.02 9.69 2.92
CA PHE A 31 -5.62 10.56 1.82
C PHE A 31 -5.18 9.74 0.61
N PHE A 32 -5.73 10.04 -0.56
CA PHE A 32 -5.41 9.34 -1.80
C PHE A 32 -3.90 9.33 -2.10
N PRO A 33 -3.15 10.47 -2.03
CA PRO A 33 -1.71 10.44 -2.29
C PRO A 33 -0.92 9.59 -1.31
N ALA A 34 -1.35 9.53 -0.04
CA ALA A 34 -0.72 8.68 0.96
C ALA A 34 -0.85 7.20 0.60
N ILE A 35 -2.05 6.78 0.27
CA ILE A 35 -2.33 5.36 -0.04
C ILE A 35 -1.70 4.95 -1.36
N VAL A 36 -1.77 5.80 -2.40
CA VAL A 36 -1.06 5.55 -3.66
C VAL A 36 0.42 5.32 -3.40
N ALA A 37 1.07 6.19 -2.63
CA ALA A 37 2.50 6.07 -2.35
C ALA A 37 2.84 4.78 -1.59
N MET A 38 2.10 4.46 -0.55
CA MET A 38 2.30 3.23 0.23
C MET A 38 2.11 1.99 -0.64
N LYS A 39 1.04 1.92 -1.43
CA LYS A 39 0.75 0.75 -2.28
C LYS A 39 1.70 0.64 -3.47
N ALA A 40 2.11 1.75 -4.07
CA ALA A 40 3.13 1.75 -5.11
C ALA A 40 4.46 1.19 -4.58
N LEU A 41 4.91 1.62 -3.39
CA LEU A 41 6.12 1.08 -2.79
C LEU A 41 6.00 -0.42 -2.50
N GLU A 42 4.95 -0.84 -1.81
CA GLU A 42 4.76 -2.22 -1.35
C GLU A 42 4.59 -3.22 -2.51
N SER A 43 3.99 -2.81 -3.61
CA SER A 43 3.76 -3.65 -4.78
C SER A 43 4.82 -3.50 -5.87
N GLY A 44 5.87 -2.71 -5.64
CA GLY A 44 6.82 -2.36 -6.69
C GLY A 44 6.15 -1.66 -7.88
N TYR A 45 5.24 -0.74 -7.61
CA TYR A 45 4.36 -0.08 -8.59
C TYR A 45 3.46 -1.06 -9.37
N GLY A 46 3.01 -2.12 -8.70
CA GLY A 46 2.18 -3.18 -9.30
C GLY A 46 2.98 -4.24 -10.06
N ASP A 47 4.30 -4.13 -10.11
CA ASP A 47 5.17 -5.03 -10.87
C ASP A 47 5.72 -6.21 -10.05
N SER A 48 5.48 -6.27 -8.74
CA SER A 48 5.94 -7.41 -7.94
C SER A 48 5.29 -8.72 -8.41
N SER A 49 6.03 -9.82 -8.27
CA SER A 49 5.50 -11.15 -8.64
C SER A 49 4.23 -11.50 -7.85
N LEU A 50 4.19 -11.11 -6.57
CA LEU A 50 3.03 -11.34 -5.72
C LEU A 50 1.80 -10.56 -6.21
N THR A 51 1.97 -9.31 -6.64
CA THR A 51 0.88 -8.52 -7.21
C THR A 51 0.37 -9.11 -8.52
N LYS A 52 1.27 -9.49 -9.42
CA LYS A 52 0.91 -10.05 -10.74
C LYS A 52 0.25 -11.42 -10.66
N GLU A 53 0.74 -12.29 -9.79
CA GLU A 53 0.24 -13.67 -9.68
C GLU A 53 -1.00 -13.80 -8.78
N ALA A 54 -1.12 -12.93 -7.78
CA ALA A 54 -2.10 -13.07 -6.71
C ALA A 54 -3.00 -11.85 -6.48
N ASN A 55 -2.87 -10.77 -7.25
CA ASN A 55 -3.54 -9.49 -6.98
C ASN A 55 -3.33 -8.99 -5.54
N ASN A 56 -2.21 -9.33 -4.93
CA ASN A 56 -1.91 -9.04 -3.53
C ASN A 56 -0.94 -7.85 -3.45
N PHE A 57 -1.47 -6.68 -3.09
CA PHE A 57 -0.75 -5.40 -3.07
C PHE A 57 -0.06 -5.08 -1.75
N GLY A 58 -0.23 -5.88 -0.72
CA GLY A 58 0.28 -5.57 0.61
C GLY A 58 0.93 -6.73 1.33
N GLY A 59 1.29 -7.80 0.64
CA GLY A 59 1.89 -8.97 1.29
C GLY A 59 0.95 -9.62 2.31
N ILE A 60 -0.35 -9.66 2.02
CA ILE A 60 -1.35 -10.24 2.94
C ILE A 60 -1.14 -11.74 3.00
N LYS A 61 -0.78 -12.24 4.18
CA LYS A 61 -0.64 -13.67 4.45
C LYS A 61 -1.96 -14.40 4.22
N TYR A 62 -1.88 -15.68 3.86
CA TYR A 62 -3.07 -16.45 3.52
C TYR A 62 -4.10 -16.48 4.64
N ALA A 63 -5.28 -16.00 4.33
CA ALA A 63 -6.46 -16.01 5.19
C ALA A 63 -7.69 -16.34 4.34
N PRO A 64 -8.16 -17.59 4.37
CA PRO A 64 -9.20 -18.08 3.44
C PRO A 64 -10.54 -17.35 3.60
N ASN A 65 -10.81 -16.78 4.78
CA ASN A 65 -12.07 -16.12 5.09
C ASN A 65 -12.10 -14.61 4.70
N LEU A 66 -11.00 -14.06 4.16
CA LEU A 66 -11.02 -12.71 3.66
C LEU A 66 -11.85 -12.59 2.38
N PRO A 67 -12.65 -11.52 2.24
CA PRO A 67 -13.44 -11.29 1.03
C PRO A 67 -12.58 -11.29 -0.23
N GLY A 68 -13.00 -12.04 -1.23
CA GLY A 68 -12.33 -12.12 -2.53
C GLY A 68 -11.13 -13.04 -2.61
N VAL A 69 -10.76 -13.74 -1.53
CA VAL A 69 -9.72 -14.76 -1.55
C VAL A 69 -10.22 -16.01 -2.27
N VAL A 70 -9.45 -16.47 -3.25
CA VAL A 70 -9.74 -17.67 -4.06
C VAL A 70 -8.69 -18.78 -3.92
N GLY A 71 -7.67 -18.56 -3.09
CA GLY A 71 -6.59 -19.50 -2.86
C GLY A 71 -5.35 -18.78 -2.32
N PHE A 72 -4.20 -19.38 -2.53
CA PHE A 72 -2.92 -18.81 -2.11
C PHE A 72 -1.82 -19.03 -3.15
N VAL A 73 -0.74 -18.25 -3.03
CA VAL A 73 0.55 -18.50 -3.66
C VAL A 73 1.61 -18.67 -2.59
N GLU A 74 2.61 -19.50 -2.84
CA GLU A 74 3.78 -19.65 -1.95
C GLU A 74 4.93 -18.81 -2.48
N LYS A 75 5.58 -18.08 -1.59
CA LYS A 75 6.80 -17.31 -1.89
C LYS A 75 7.82 -17.57 -0.81
N ASP A 76 9.09 -17.59 -1.22
CA ASP A 76 10.19 -17.58 -0.27
C ASP A 76 10.31 -16.20 0.37
N THR A 77 10.30 -16.17 1.69
CA THR A 77 10.49 -14.95 2.48
C THR A 77 11.70 -15.10 3.37
N THR A 78 12.38 -13.99 3.60
CA THR A 78 13.47 -13.95 4.56
C THR A 78 12.92 -13.53 5.91
N GLU A 79 13.06 -14.39 6.90
CA GLU A 79 12.70 -14.12 8.28
C GLU A 79 13.95 -14.13 9.16
N PHE A 80 13.91 -13.37 10.25
CA PHE A 80 14.97 -13.40 11.26
C PHE A 80 14.49 -14.21 12.46
N VAL A 81 15.01 -15.44 12.60
CA VAL A 81 14.70 -16.31 13.72
C VAL A 81 15.91 -16.34 14.66
N ARG A 82 15.74 -15.86 15.89
CA ARG A 82 16.81 -15.77 16.91
C ARG A 82 18.08 -15.08 16.38
N GLY A 83 17.90 -13.99 15.62
CA GLY A 83 18.99 -13.20 15.04
C GLY A 83 19.65 -13.81 13.80
N ARG A 84 19.17 -14.94 13.29
CA ARG A 84 19.66 -15.59 12.07
C ARG A 84 18.70 -15.40 10.91
N LYS A 85 19.23 -15.08 9.74
CA LYS A 85 18.48 -15.01 8.49
C LYS A 85 18.07 -16.43 8.06
N VAL A 86 16.77 -16.67 7.94
CA VAL A 86 16.20 -17.95 7.50
C VAL A 86 15.30 -17.70 6.30
N ILE A 87 15.43 -18.50 5.26
CA ILE A 87 14.50 -18.51 4.13
C ILE A 87 13.38 -19.48 4.47
N MET A 88 12.16 -18.98 4.47
CA MET A 88 10.95 -19.77 4.77
C MET A 88 9.92 -19.61 3.66
N LYS A 89 9.20 -20.68 3.34
CA LYS A 89 8.03 -20.61 2.47
C LYS A 89 6.86 -20.01 3.23
N GLN A 90 6.26 -18.97 2.68
CA GLN A 90 5.10 -18.29 3.22
C GLN A 90 3.95 -18.31 2.21
N LYS A 91 2.76 -18.66 2.69
CA LYS A 91 1.53 -18.56 1.89
C LYS A 91 0.97 -17.15 1.96
N PHE A 92 0.65 -16.60 0.79
CA PHE A 92 0.00 -15.30 0.63
C PHE A 92 -1.36 -15.47 -0.04
N SER A 93 -2.34 -14.70 0.39
CA SER A 93 -3.69 -14.73 -0.20
C SER A 93 -3.65 -14.37 -1.67
N LYS A 94 -4.34 -15.17 -2.48
CA LYS A 94 -4.63 -14.87 -3.89
C LYS A 94 -6.05 -14.34 -3.97
N PHE A 95 -6.18 -13.12 -4.51
CA PHE A 95 -7.48 -12.47 -4.69
C PHE A 95 -8.01 -12.69 -6.10
N LYS A 96 -9.34 -12.80 -6.23
CA LYS A 96 -10.04 -13.05 -7.50
C LYS A 96 -9.79 -11.95 -8.55
N ASP A 97 -9.58 -10.71 -8.09
CA ASP A 97 -9.35 -9.54 -8.94
C ASP A 97 -8.53 -8.46 -8.19
N VAL A 98 -8.08 -7.47 -8.95
CA VAL A 98 -7.31 -6.32 -8.46
C VAL A 98 -8.09 -5.53 -7.40
N GLU A 99 -9.38 -5.33 -7.60
CA GLU A 99 -10.23 -4.56 -6.68
C GLU A 99 -10.28 -5.23 -5.29
N SER A 100 -10.51 -6.54 -5.24
CA SER A 100 -10.51 -7.31 -3.98
C SER A 100 -9.16 -7.24 -3.27
N GLY A 101 -8.06 -7.33 -4.01
CA GLY A 101 -6.71 -7.20 -3.46
C GLY A 101 -6.43 -5.83 -2.87
N ILE A 102 -6.82 -4.76 -3.57
CA ILE A 102 -6.70 -3.38 -3.07
C ILE A 102 -7.57 -3.20 -1.82
N ARG A 103 -8.83 -3.59 -1.85
CA ARG A 103 -9.74 -3.50 -0.69
C ARG A 103 -9.18 -4.20 0.54
N ALA A 104 -8.61 -5.40 0.39
CA ALA A 104 -8.01 -6.13 1.50
C ALA A 104 -6.87 -5.35 2.15
N THR A 105 -6.02 -4.67 1.39
CA THR A 105 -4.96 -3.84 1.96
C THR A 105 -5.48 -2.60 2.68
N ILE A 106 -6.60 -2.02 2.22
CA ILE A 106 -7.22 -0.88 2.88
C ILE A 106 -7.87 -1.30 4.20
N GLN A 107 -8.49 -2.48 4.27
CA GLN A 107 -9.08 -3.00 5.50
C GLN A 107 -8.08 -3.04 6.67
N VAL A 108 -6.82 -3.34 6.41
CA VAL A 108 -5.75 -3.27 7.42
C VAL A 108 -5.64 -1.87 8.02
N LEU A 109 -5.75 -0.83 7.20
CA LEU A 109 -5.66 0.57 7.65
C LEU A 109 -6.94 1.08 8.34
N LEU A 110 -8.02 0.30 8.31
CA LEU A 110 -9.26 0.62 9.03
C LEU A 110 -9.27 0.09 10.47
N LEU A 111 -8.28 -0.68 10.88
CA LEU A 111 -8.13 -1.14 12.27
C LEU A 111 -8.05 0.07 13.23
N ASP A 112 -8.52 -0.13 14.45
CA ASP A 112 -8.60 0.94 15.47
C ASP A 112 -7.27 1.61 15.76
N ARG A 113 -6.17 0.88 15.73
CA ARG A 113 -4.82 1.45 15.91
C ARG A 113 -4.46 2.55 14.92
N TYR A 114 -5.08 2.58 13.73
CA TYR A 114 -4.87 3.60 12.70
C TYR A 114 -5.96 4.68 12.69
N LYS A 115 -6.94 4.61 13.59
CA LYS A 115 -8.07 5.55 13.64
C LYS A 115 -7.61 7.00 13.78
N ALA A 116 -6.65 7.27 14.66
CA ALA A 116 -6.11 8.63 14.83
C ALA A 116 -5.49 9.19 13.54
N ALA A 117 -4.77 8.36 12.77
CA ALA A 117 -4.20 8.77 11.50
C ALA A 117 -5.29 9.13 10.46
N ARG A 118 -6.42 8.41 10.47
CA ARG A 118 -7.53 8.68 9.55
C ARG A 118 -8.32 9.94 9.90
N LEU A 119 -8.48 10.22 11.20
CA LEU A 119 -9.34 11.31 11.68
C LEU A 119 -8.60 12.62 11.91
N ASN A 120 -7.32 12.58 12.29
CA ASN A 120 -6.59 13.74 12.79
C ASN A 120 -5.52 14.26 11.84
N ALA A 121 -4.98 13.42 10.95
CA ALA A 121 -3.96 13.87 10.00
C ALA A 121 -4.50 14.97 9.08
N LYS A 122 -3.69 16.00 8.85
CA LYS A 122 -4.02 17.15 8.01
C LYS A 122 -3.36 17.09 6.62
N THR A 123 -2.34 16.27 6.47
CA THR A 123 -1.59 16.10 5.23
C THR A 123 -1.30 14.62 4.96
N PRO A 124 -1.04 14.23 3.69
CA PRO A 124 -0.61 12.87 3.36
C PRO A 124 0.67 12.45 4.11
N GLU A 125 1.63 13.37 4.28
CA GLU A 125 2.85 13.13 5.05
C GLU A 125 2.54 12.79 6.51
N GLU A 126 1.76 13.65 7.16
CA GLU A 126 1.37 13.44 8.55
C GLU A 126 0.63 12.11 8.73
N GLN A 127 -0.29 11.80 7.81
CA GLN A 127 -1.02 10.54 7.85
C GLN A 127 -0.10 9.32 7.75
N ILE A 128 0.84 9.31 6.80
CA ILE A 128 1.81 8.23 6.64
C ILE A 128 2.63 8.08 7.93
N LYS A 129 3.16 9.17 8.47
CA LYS A 129 3.97 9.13 9.70
C LYS A 129 3.17 8.62 10.91
N MET A 130 1.91 9.01 11.03
CA MET A 130 1.02 8.50 12.10
C MET A 130 0.73 7.00 11.93
N ILE A 131 0.51 6.53 10.71
CA ILE A 131 0.31 5.10 10.39
C ILE A 131 1.55 4.30 10.79
N VAL A 132 2.74 4.78 10.46
CA VAL A 132 4.00 4.11 10.82
C VAL A 132 4.20 4.09 12.35
N ARG A 133 3.96 5.20 13.06
CA ARG A 133 4.01 5.25 14.53
C ARG A 133 3.05 4.26 15.20
N ALA A 134 1.93 3.99 14.56
CA ALA A 134 0.95 3.00 15.02
C ALA A 134 1.35 1.54 14.73
N GLY A 135 2.58 1.30 14.25
CA GLY A 135 3.15 -0.05 14.08
C GLY A 135 2.98 -0.65 12.68
N TYR A 136 2.75 0.16 11.65
CA TYR A 136 2.63 -0.32 10.28
C TYR A 136 3.98 -0.80 9.70
N SER A 137 5.07 -0.20 10.10
CA SER A 137 6.42 -0.53 9.68
C SER A 137 7.39 -0.52 10.85
N THR A 138 8.47 -1.26 10.75
CA THR A 138 9.59 -1.25 11.72
C THR A 138 10.54 -0.08 11.49
N ASN A 139 10.44 0.62 10.36
CA ASN A 139 11.19 1.84 10.08
C ASN A 139 10.73 3.00 10.96
N THR A 140 11.62 4.01 11.15
CA THR A 140 11.17 5.27 11.71
C THR A 140 10.19 5.97 10.75
N PRO A 141 9.24 6.78 11.27
CA PRO A 141 8.28 7.50 10.43
C PRO A 141 8.94 8.38 9.36
N ASP A 142 10.03 9.07 9.72
CA ASP A 142 10.75 9.95 8.79
C ASP A 142 11.49 9.16 7.70
N ALA A 143 12.16 8.06 8.06
CA ALA A 143 12.84 7.20 7.08
C ALA A 143 11.84 6.53 6.13
N TYR A 144 10.71 6.08 6.63
CA TYR A 144 9.66 5.50 5.79
C TYR A 144 9.09 6.53 4.83
N TYR A 145 8.75 7.74 5.33
CA TYR A 145 8.22 8.81 4.49
C TYR A 145 9.23 9.30 3.46
N ALA A 146 10.52 9.38 3.79
CA ALA A 146 11.55 9.78 2.83
C ALA A 146 11.54 8.91 1.56
N GLY A 147 11.26 7.61 1.68
CA GLY A 147 11.08 6.71 0.54
C GLY A 147 9.82 6.95 -0.28
N LEU A 148 8.81 7.60 0.30
CA LEU A 148 7.50 7.85 -0.32
C LEU A 148 7.31 9.26 -0.83
N LYS A 149 8.09 10.23 -0.33
CA LYS A 149 7.89 11.65 -0.60
C LYS A 149 7.71 11.97 -2.09
N GLY A 150 8.61 11.47 -2.94
CA GLY A 150 8.53 11.71 -4.38
C GLY A 150 7.27 11.14 -5.02
N ILE A 151 6.75 10.02 -4.52
CA ILE A 151 5.51 9.42 -5.02
C ILE A 151 4.30 10.24 -4.57
N VAL A 152 4.30 10.72 -3.32
CA VAL A 152 3.25 11.61 -2.79
C VAL A 152 3.17 12.88 -3.63
N GLU A 153 4.31 13.57 -3.83
CA GLU A 153 4.40 14.78 -4.63
C GLU A 153 3.92 14.54 -6.07
N ALA A 154 4.42 13.47 -6.73
CA ALA A 154 4.02 13.12 -8.09
C ALA A 154 2.52 12.80 -8.20
N THR A 155 1.93 12.18 -7.18
CA THR A 155 0.49 11.88 -7.14
C THR A 155 -0.33 13.15 -6.97
N GLN A 156 0.10 14.06 -6.09
CA GLN A 156 -0.58 15.35 -5.89
C GLN A 156 -0.57 16.19 -7.17
N ASP A 157 0.56 16.26 -7.86
CA ASP A 157 0.67 16.96 -9.15
C ASP A 157 -0.24 16.36 -10.21
N TYR A 158 -0.30 15.02 -10.29
CA TYR A 158 -1.12 14.31 -11.26
C TYR A 158 -2.63 14.49 -11.01
N VAL A 159 -3.06 14.40 -9.75
CA VAL A 159 -4.47 14.55 -9.34
C VAL A 159 -4.90 16.01 -9.33
N GLY A 160 -3.98 16.94 -9.13
CA GLY A 160 -4.23 18.38 -9.22
C GLY A 160 -4.73 18.84 -10.60
N PHE A 161 -4.47 18.08 -11.65
CA PHE A 161 -4.96 18.32 -13.01
C PHE A 161 -6.29 17.62 -13.34
N GLY A 162 -6.75 16.70 -12.49
CA GLY A 162 -8.03 16.03 -12.64
C GLY A 162 -8.56 15.64 -11.26
N ARG A 163 -9.49 16.45 -10.72
CA ARG A 163 -10.09 16.18 -9.42
C ARG A 163 -10.72 14.78 -9.41
N ILE A 164 -10.07 13.86 -8.72
CA ILE A 164 -10.75 12.68 -8.17
C ILE A 164 -11.36 13.16 -6.85
N SER A 165 -12.56 13.69 -6.95
CA SER A 165 -13.39 14.03 -5.80
C SER A 165 -14.06 12.76 -5.26
#